data_c3077920d783b6ce5dff66239e2a092d
#
_entry.id   c3077920d783b6ce5dff66239e2a092d
#
_cell.length_a   1.000
_cell.length_b   1.000
_cell.length_c   1.000
_cell.angle_alpha   90.00
_cell.angle_beta   90.00
_cell.angle_gamma   90.00
#
_symmetry.space_group_name_H-M   'P 1'
#
loop_
_entity.id
_entity.type
_entity.pdbx_description
1 polymer ?
#
loop_
_entity_poly.entity_id
_entity_poly.type
_entity_poly.pdbx_seq_one_letter_code
_entity_poly.pdbx_strand_id
1 'polypeptide(L)'
;MKIINTKKICKTLLKVFAIAFFAQAAYAEVTLKLGTTGRLGMPIGDAIDQALIPALAKASGGKMKVEPHYQKSLCAEQKCGEQANQGLIALWTSSTANYGNFGPELAIFDLPFIFKSLEDAKRISDEWLAERQCKLALENAGHICLSVYSSGGFRQLGNATKPVHVPNDMKGLKWRTTKSPVEFMLVKNWGATPTPYDWSQLYSGLQSGVVEGQYVASPWQHVAKLHEVAKYFTEIGGMWSGNILAMDAKQYN
;
A
#
# COMPACT_ATOMS: atom_id res chain seq x y z
N MET A 1 51.15 -39.46 -44.47
CA MET A 1 51.05 -38.31 -43.53
C MET A 1 49.90 -37.43 -44.02
N LYS A 2 48.72 -37.48 -43.35
CA LYS A 2 47.52 -36.70 -43.79
C LYS A 2 47.64 -35.28 -43.21
N ILE A 3 47.75 -34.31 -44.09
CA ILE A 3 47.80 -32.88 -43.74
C ILE A 3 46.43 -32.49 -43.24
N ILE A 4 46.31 -32.18 -41.94
CA ILE A 4 45.07 -31.68 -41.29
C ILE A 4 44.80 -30.28 -41.81
N ASN A 5 43.67 -30.09 -42.46
CA ASN A 5 43.28 -28.81 -43.05
C ASN A 5 42.86 -27.82 -41.98
N THR A 6 43.81 -27.02 -41.49
CA THR A 6 43.68 -26.00 -40.42
C THR A 6 42.59 -24.95 -40.72
N LYS A 7 42.27 -24.66 -41.99
CA LYS A 7 41.19 -23.73 -42.39
C LYS A 7 39.77 -24.23 -42.04
N LYS A 8 39.56 -25.57 -42.04
CA LYS A 8 38.24 -26.15 -41.66
C LYS A 8 38.02 -26.10 -40.13
N ILE A 9 39.08 -26.34 -39.35
CA ILE A 9 39.04 -26.28 -37.87
C ILE A 9 38.76 -24.86 -37.40
N CYS A 10 39.39 -23.86 -38.01
CA CYS A 10 39.23 -22.44 -37.64
C CYS A 10 37.80 -21.93 -37.91
N LYS A 11 37.15 -22.36 -39.05
CA LYS A 11 35.76 -21.98 -39.34
C LYS A 11 34.75 -22.66 -38.43
N THR A 12 35.03 -23.88 -37.95
CA THR A 12 34.16 -24.59 -37.01
C THR A 12 34.25 -24.00 -35.59
N LEU A 13 35.46 -23.67 -35.14
CA LEU A 13 35.68 -22.95 -33.85
C LEU A 13 35.05 -21.56 -33.83
N LEU A 14 35.13 -20.81 -34.93
CA LEU A 14 34.49 -19.49 -35.02
C LEU A 14 32.94 -19.60 -34.94
N LYS A 15 32.33 -20.66 -35.54
CA LYS A 15 30.86 -20.87 -35.43
C LYS A 15 30.45 -21.30 -34.03
N VAL A 16 31.21 -22.14 -33.34
CA VAL A 16 30.95 -22.53 -31.95
C VAL A 16 31.11 -21.35 -30.98
N PHE A 17 32.10 -20.50 -31.20
CA PHE A 17 32.29 -19.28 -30.41
C PHE A 17 31.18 -18.24 -30.67
N ALA A 18 30.69 -18.09 -31.90
CA ALA A 18 29.56 -17.21 -32.22
C ALA A 18 28.25 -17.71 -31.62
N ILE A 19 28.01 -19.03 -31.57
CA ILE A 19 26.79 -19.59 -30.93
C ILE A 19 26.86 -19.46 -29.40
N ALA A 20 28.04 -19.57 -28.79
CA ALA A 20 28.21 -19.35 -27.35
C ALA A 20 28.05 -17.89 -26.95
N PHE A 21 28.35 -16.92 -27.84
CA PHE A 21 28.16 -15.50 -27.58
C PHE A 21 26.70 -15.05 -27.72
N PHE A 22 25.87 -15.73 -28.51
CA PHE A 22 24.44 -15.46 -28.63
C PHE A 22 23.60 -16.11 -27.50
N ALA A 23 24.15 -17.05 -26.73
CA ALA A 23 23.45 -17.69 -25.60
C ALA A 23 23.50 -16.86 -24.30
N GLN A 24 24.27 -15.78 -24.26
CA GLN A 24 24.22 -14.75 -23.21
C GLN A 24 23.46 -13.53 -23.72
N ALA A 25 22.22 -13.72 -24.19
CA ALA A 25 21.23 -12.66 -24.08
C ALA A 25 21.07 -12.43 -22.58
N ALA A 26 21.85 -11.49 -22.03
CA ALA A 26 21.69 -11.04 -20.68
C ALA A 26 20.24 -10.59 -20.55
N TYR A 27 19.40 -11.44 -19.95
CA TYR A 27 18.07 -11.04 -19.57
C TYR A 27 18.26 -9.91 -18.58
N ALA A 28 18.01 -8.68 -19.04
CA ALA A 28 18.10 -7.51 -18.19
C ALA A 28 17.20 -7.75 -16.98
N GLU A 29 17.82 -7.76 -15.81
CA GLU A 29 17.10 -7.85 -14.55
C GLU A 29 16.27 -6.58 -14.39
N VAL A 30 14.96 -6.72 -14.18
CA VAL A 30 14.05 -5.60 -13.96
C VAL A 30 13.95 -5.35 -12.46
N THR A 31 14.36 -4.17 -12.02
CA THR A 31 14.19 -3.75 -10.63
C THR A 31 12.95 -2.87 -10.50
N LEU A 32 11.99 -3.35 -9.70
CA LEU A 32 10.73 -2.67 -9.41
C LEU A 32 10.86 -1.92 -8.08
N LYS A 33 11.00 -0.60 -8.11
CA LYS A 33 10.98 0.23 -6.91
C LYS A 33 9.57 0.23 -6.31
N LEU A 34 9.46 -0.10 -5.03
CA LEU A 34 8.21 -0.16 -4.30
C LEU A 34 8.19 0.90 -3.19
N GLY A 35 7.28 1.88 -3.28
CA GLY A 35 7.06 2.87 -2.23
C GLY A 35 6.01 2.43 -1.22
N THR A 36 6.31 2.51 0.08
CA THR A 36 5.36 2.19 1.15
C THR A 36 5.60 3.02 2.41
N THR A 37 4.52 3.29 3.15
CA THR A 37 4.60 3.85 4.50
C THR A 37 4.83 2.80 5.58
N GLY A 38 4.70 1.51 5.22
CA GLY A 38 5.01 0.39 6.10
C GLY A 38 6.50 0.31 6.48
N ARG A 39 6.80 -0.49 7.48
CA ARG A 39 8.18 -0.83 7.90
C ARG A 39 8.26 -2.30 8.27
N LEU A 40 9.44 -2.85 8.32
CA LEU A 40 9.67 -4.18 8.89
C LEU A 40 9.21 -4.23 10.35
N GLY A 41 8.64 -5.35 10.76
CA GLY A 41 7.96 -5.50 12.04
C GLY A 41 6.53 -4.93 12.05
N MET A 42 6.03 -4.46 10.91
CA MET A 42 4.61 -4.17 10.67
C MET A 42 4.05 -5.14 9.63
N PRO A 43 2.76 -5.54 9.73
CA PRO A 43 2.18 -6.56 8.86
C PRO A 43 2.42 -6.33 7.36
N ILE A 44 2.34 -5.08 6.90
CA ILE A 44 2.56 -4.74 5.49
C ILE A 44 4.03 -4.85 5.09
N GLY A 45 4.96 -4.40 5.95
CA GLY A 45 6.39 -4.50 5.67
C GLY A 45 6.85 -5.94 5.63
N ASP A 46 6.38 -6.75 6.58
CA ASP A 46 6.69 -8.17 6.65
C ASP A 46 6.07 -8.96 5.49
N ALA A 47 4.85 -8.61 5.06
CA ALA A 47 4.23 -9.21 3.88
C ALA A 47 4.99 -8.88 2.58
N ILE A 48 5.52 -7.67 2.44
CA ILE A 48 6.36 -7.31 1.29
C ILE A 48 7.65 -8.15 1.31
N ASP A 49 8.34 -8.21 2.44
CA ASP A 49 9.66 -8.85 2.55
C ASP A 49 9.58 -10.38 2.49
N GLN A 50 8.59 -10.97 3.21
CA GLN A 50 8.50 -12.42 3.37
C GLN A 50 7.61 -13.11 2.34
N ALA A 51 6.73 -12.37 1.65
CA ALA A 51 5.81 -12.95 0.69
C ALA A 51 5.96 -12.37 -0.72
N LEU A 52 5.82 -11.05 -0.91
CA LEU A 52 5.82 -10.44 -2.23
C LEU A 52 7.17 -10.61 -2.95
N ILE A 53 8.27 -10.24 -2.30
CA ILE A 53 9.61 -10.29 -2.89
C ILE A 53 9.98 -11.70 -3.32
N PRO A 54 9.92 -12.74 -2.45
CA PRO A 54 10.30 -14.09 -2.86
C PRO A 54 9.32 -14.71 -3.87
N ALA A 55 8.02 -14.40 -3.79
CA ALA A 55 7.04 -14.88 -4.75
C ALA A 55 7.30 -14.34 -6.16
N LEU A 56 7.57 -13.03 -6.28
CA LEU A 56 7.86 -12.40 -7.56
C LEU A 56 9.19 -12.89 -8.14
N ALA A 57 10.22 -12.99 -7.33
CA ALA A 57 11.51 -13.54 -7.75
C ALA A 57 11.36 -14.97 -8.27
N LYS A 58 10.62 -15.83 -7.56
CA LYS A 58 10.33 -17.19 -7.98
C LYS A 58 9.52 -17.25 -9.27
N ALA A 59 8.44 -16.48 -9.37
CA ALA A 59 7.55 -16.48 -10.54
C ALA A 59 8.25 -15.97 -11.81
N SER A 60 9.16 -15.01 -11.66
CA SER A 60 9.95 -14.44 -12.78
C SER A 60 11.22 -15.23 -13.13
N GLY A 61 11.53 -16.31 -12.40
CA GLY A 61 12.80 -17.02 -12.52
C GLY A 61 14.02 -16.14 -12.20
N GLY A 62 13.87 -15.21 -11.25
CA GLY A 62 14.89 -14.27 -10.81
C GLY A 62 15.07 -13.05 -11.72
N LYS A 63 14.24 -12.89 -12.75
CA LYS A 63 14.34 -11.77 -13.70
C LYS A 63 13.78 -10.45 -13.14
N MET A 64 12.91 -10.51 -12.13
CA MET A 64 12.33 -9.35 -11.49
C MET A 64 12.75 -9.29 -10.03
N LYS A 65 13.20 -8.13 -9.61
CA LYS A 65 13.49 -7.80 -8.21
C LYS A 65 12.59 -6.68 -7.74
N VAL A 66 12.16 -6.74 -6.49
CA VAL A 66 11.51 -5.62 -5.82
C VAL A 66 12.53 -4.93 -4.92
N GLU A 67 12.64 -3.63 -5.06
CA GLU A 67 13.43 -2.75 -4.18
C GLU A 67 12.46 -1.97 -3.29
N PRO A 68 12.21 -2.42 -2.04
CA PRO A 68 11.25 -1.78 -1.17
C PRO A 68 11.85 -0.54 -0.49
N HIS A 69 11.10 0.55 -0.54
CA HIS A 69 11.40 1.80 0.14
C HIS A 69 10.38 2.00 1.27
N TYR A 70 10.76 1.58 2.46
CA TYR A 70 9.95 1.63 3.67
C TYR A 70 9.86 3.02 4.29
N GLN A 71 8.90 3.21 5.19
CA GLN A 71 8.76 4.39 6.06
C GLN A 71 8.71 5.72 5.31
N LYS A 72 8.08 5.73 4.14
CA LYS A 72 7.98 6.94 3.31
C LYS A 72 9.35 7.47 2.83
N SER A 73 10.38 6.63 2.80
CA SER A 73 11.73 7.05 2.36
C SER A 73 11.75 7.58 0.91
N LEU A 74 10.81 7.12 0.07
CA LEU A 74 10.61 7.63 -1.29
C LEU A 74 9.42 8.60 -1.39
N CYS A 75 8.28 8.20 -0.85
CA CYS A 75 7.02 8.93 -1.01
C CYS A 75 6.02 8.56 0.09
N ALA A 76 5.10 9.47 0.39
CA ALA A 76 3.88 9.17 1.14
C ALA A 76 2.83 8.57 0.19
N GLU A 77 1.84 7.84 0.72
CA GLU A 77 0.85 7.05 0.00
C GLU A 77 0.35 7.68 -1.32
N GLN A 78 -0.33 8.81 -1.28
CA GLN A 78 -0.84 9.47 -2.48
C GLN A 78 0.30 9.91 -3.41
N LYS A 79 1.39 10.45 -2.85
CA LYS A 79 2.56 10.85 -3.65
C LYS A 79 3.21 9.67 -4.35
N CYS A 80 3.14 8.48 -3.79
CA CYS A 80 3.62 7.27 -4.45
C CYS A 80 2.82 6.97 -5.73
N GLY A 81 1.50 7.07 -5.69
CA GLY A 81 0.67 6.91 -6.89
C GLY A 81 0.96 7.96 -7.96
N GLU A 82 1.14 9.23 -7.57
CA GLU A 82 1.53 10.30 -8.49
C GLU A 82 2.92 10.04 -9.12
N GLN A 83 3.88 9.55 -8.34
CA GLN A 83 5.22 9.18 -8.84
C GLN A 83 5.17 7.92 -9.73
N ALA A 84 4.28 6.97 -9.45
CA ALA A 84 4.06 5.82 -10.30
C ALA A 84 3.56 6.25 -11.69
N ASN A 85 2.61 7.18 -11.75
CA ASN A 85 2.11 7.75 -13.01
C ASN A 85 3.19 8.50 -13.81
N GLN A 86 4.25 8.98 -13.14
CA GLN A 86 5.41 9.61 -13.74
C GLN A 86 6.52 8.62 -14.12
N GLY A 87 6.37 7.32 -13.81
CA GLY A 87 7.37 6.30 -14.07
C GLY A 87 8.56 6.28 -13.11
N LEU A 88 8.48 7.02 -12.00
CA LEU A 88 9.57 7.13 -11.02
C LEU A 88 9.65 5.94 -10.06
N ILE A 89 8.52 5.29 -9.80
CA ILE A 89 8.39 4.04 -9.04
C ILE A 89 7.47 3.07 -9.78
N ALA A 90 7.69 1.78 -9.60
CA ALA A 90 6.90 0.76 -10.27
C ALA A 90 5.70 0.31 -9.42
N LEU A 91 5.93 0.05 -8.15
CA LEU A 91 4.95 -0.50 -7.21
C LEU A 91 4.74 0.47 -6.04
N TRP A 92 3.54 0.48 -5.50
CA TRP A 92 3.26 1.25 -4.31
C TRP A 92 2.08 0.69 -3.53
N THR A 93 2.06 0.99 -2.23
CA THR A 93 0.95 0.63 -1.35
C THR A 93 0.30 1.89 -0.81
N SER A 94 -1.02 1.83 -0.62
CA SER A 94 -1.79 2.88 0.02
C SER A 94 -2.93 2.28 0.82
N SER A 95 -3.38 2.98 1.87
CA SER A 95 -4.69 2.70 2.44
C SER A 95 -5.79 2.99 1.40
N THR A 96 -6.89 2.24 1.44
CA THR A 96 -8.07 2.54 0.61
C THR A 96 -8.55 3.96 0.82
N ALA A 97 -8.44 4.47 2.04
CA ALA A 97 -8.75 5.82 2.43
C ALA A 97 -7.99 6.89 1.63
N ASN A 98 -6.67 6.79 1.56
CA ASN A 98 -5.86 7.73 0.78
C ASN A 98 -5.97 7.48 -0.72
N TYR A 99 -6.25 6.22 -1.13
CA TYR A 99 -6.43 5.88 -2.53
C TYR A 99 -7.67 6.57 -3.15
N GLY A 100 -8.72 6.82 -2.37
CA GLY A 100 -9.92 7.55 -2.79
C GLY A 100 -9.66 8.96 -3.34
N ASN A 101 -8.47 9.53 -3.15
CA ASN A 101 -8.08 10.79 -3.75
C ASN A 101 -7.82 10.71 -5.27
N PHE A 102 -7.72 9.52 -5.84
CA PHE A 102 -7.60 9.31 -7.28
C PHE A 102 -8.96 9.24 -7.99
N GLY A 103 -10.07 9.12 -7.23
CA GLY A 103 -11.43 9.12 -7.73
C GLY A 103 -12.42 8.86 -6.58
N PRO A 104 -13.56 9.57 -6.51
CA PRO A 104 -14.50 9.44 -5.39
C PRO A 104 -15.09 8.03 -5.26
N GLU A 105 -15.27 7.32 -6.37
CA GLU A 105 -15.76 5.94 -6.41
C GLU A 105 -14.77 4.94 -5.80
N LEU A 106 -13.48 5.30 -5.74
CA LEU A 106 -12.44 4.48 -5.11
C LEU A 106 -12.50 4.52 -3.58
N ALA A 107 -13.29 5.44 -3.01
CA ALA A 107 -13.47 5.57 -1.57
C ALA A 107 -14.59 4.66 -1.00
N ILE A 108 -15.14 3.74 -1.78
CA ILE A 108 -16.26 2.89 -1.34
C ILE A 108 -15.92 2.07 -0.09
N PHE A 109 -14.69 1.57 0.03
CA PHE A 109 -14.25 0.85 1.23
C PHE A 109 -14.18 1.71 2.49
N ASP A 110 -14.14 3.03 2.33
CA ASP A 110 -14.09 3.99 3.43
C ASP A 110 -15.48 4.44 3.90
N LEU A 111 -16.54 3.98 3.25
CA LEU A 111 -17.87 4.28 3.75
C LEU A 111 -18.07 3.61 5.12
N PRO A 112 -18.54 4.38 6.12
CA PRO A 112 -18.67 3.84 7.46
C PRO A 112 -19.87 2.87 7.54
N PHE A 113 -19.69 1.80 8.33
CA PHE A 113 -20.75 0.83 8.69
C PHE A 113 -21.37 0.06 7.52
N ILE A 114 -20.69 -0.05 6.37
CA ILE A 114 -21.18 -0.82 5.20
C ILE A 114 -20.98 -2.33 5.37
N PHE A 115 -20.04 -2.76 6.18
CA PHE A 115 -19.78 -4.18 6.46
C PHE A 115 -20.22 -4.54 7.87
N LYS A 116 -20.86 -5.70 8.01
CA LYS A 116 -21.40 -6.19 9.30
C LYS A 116 -20.36 -6.93 10.13
N SER A 117 -19.38 -7.55 9.49
CA SER A 117 -18.30 -8.30 10.13
C SER A 117 -17.06 -8.36 9.24
N LEU A 118 -15.94 -8.91 9.77
CA LEU A 118 -14.73 -9.14 8.98
C LEU A 118 -14.97 -10.19 7.89
N GLU A 119 -15.75 -11.23 8.18
CA GLU A 119 -16.14 -12.25 7.22
C GLU A 119 -16.99 -11.66 6.09
N ASP A 120 -17.92 -10.76 6.44
CA ASP A 120 -18.73 -10.06 5.45
C ASP A 120 -17.88 -9.15 4.55
N ALA A 121 -16.98 -8.36 5.15
CA ALA A 121 -16.04 -7.52 4.42
C ALA A 121 -15.15 -8.34 3.47
N LYS A 122 -14.60 -9.48 3.95
CA LYS A 122 -13.81 -10.38 3.15
C LYS A 122 -14.62 -10.99 2.00
N ARG A 123 -15.80 -11.51 2.29
CA ARG A 123 -16.69 -12.13 1.29
C ARG A 123 -17.04 -11.13 0.18
N ILE A 124 -17.52 -9.95 0.54
CA ILE A 124 -17.92 -8.91 -0.43
C ILE A 124 -16.71 -8.43 -1.24
N SER A 125 -15.54 -8.27 -0.60
CA SER A 125 -14.31 -7.90 -1.29
C SER A 125 -13.93 -8.96 -2.32
N ASP A 126 -13.92 -10.24 -1.94
CA ASP A 126 -13.50 -11.35 -2.81
C ASP A 126 -14.51 -11.63 -3.93
N GLU A 127 -15.82 -11.47 -3.67
CA GLU A 127 -16.86 -11.77 -4.66
C GLU A 127 -16.94 -10.75 -5.80
N TRP A 128 -16.80 -9.45 -5.51
CA TRP A 128 -17.00 -8.43 -6.54
C TRP A 128 -16.38 -7.07 -6.27
N LEU A 129 -16.25 -6.65 -4.99
CA LEU A 129 -15.90 -5.26 -4.66
C LEU A 129 -14.46 -4.93 -4.99
N ALA A 130 -13.50 -5.83 -4.72
CA ALA A 130 -12.11 -5.62 -5.06
C ALA A 130 -11.91 -5.56 -6.59
N GLU A 131 -12.56 -6.44 -7.35
CA GLU A 131 -12.51 -6.41 -8.81
C GLU A 131 -13.05 -5.09 -9.36
N ARG A 132 -14.22 -4.65 -8.88
CA ARG A 132 -14.80 -3.35 -9.24
C ARG A 132 -13.88 -2.19 -8.90
N GLN A 133 -13.30 -2.20 -7.69
CA GLN A 133 -12.36 -1.18 -7.24
C GLN A 133 -11.14 -1.12 -8.14
N CYS A 134 -10.58 -2.27 -8.49
CA CYS A 134 -9.43 -2.37 -9.37
C CYS A 134 -9.74 -1.89 -10.79
N LYS A 135 -10.94 -2.18 -11.31
CA LYS A 135 -11.38 -1.65 -12.59
C LYS A 135 -11.46 -0.13 -12.58
N LEU A 136 -12.07 0.45 -11.56
CA LEU A 136 -12.16 1.91 -11.40
C LEU A 136 -10.77 2.55 -11.21
N ALA A 137 -9.85 1.88 -10.50
CA ALA A 137 -8.47 2.34 -10.37
C ALA A 137 -7.76 2.46 -11.72
N LEU A 138 -7.99 1.50 -12.62
CA LEU A 138 -7.46 1.56 -13.97
C LEU A 138 -8.11 2.67 -14.80
N GLU A 139 -9.43 2.76 -14.78
CA GLU A 139 -10.21 3.74 -15.57
C GLU A 139 -9.91 5.18 -15.17
N ASN A 140 -9.84 5.47 -13.86
CA ASN A 140 -9.76 6.84 -13.35
C ASN A 140 -8.35 7.30 -13.02
N ALA A 141 -7.46 6.39 -12.65
CA ALA A 141 -6.10 6.72 -12.19
C ALA A 141 -4.99 6.14 -13.06
N GLY A 142 -5.31 5.25 -14.01
CA GLY A 142 -4.32 4.53 -14.80
C GLY A 142 -3.49 3.55 -13.97
N HIS A 143 -4.03 3.08 -12.85
CA HIS A 143 -3.35 2.14 -11.95
C HIS A 143 -3.86 0.72 -12.12
N ILE A 144 -2.97 -0.22 -12.31
CA ILE A 144 -3.26 -1.64 -12.18
C ILE A 144 -3.22 -1.99 -10.70
N CYS A 145 -4.37 -2.43 -10.21
CA CYS A 145 -4.52 -2.92 -8.86
C CYS A 145 -4.09 -4.39 -8.83
N LEU A 146 -3.03 -4.68 -8.13
CA LEU A 146 -2.50 -6.04 -7.99
C LEU A 146 -3.17 -6.80 -6.83
N SER A 147 -3.59 -6.09 -5.79
CA SER A 147 -4.29 -6.66 -4.65
C SER A 147 -5.00 -5.59 -3.83
N VAL A 148 -6.19 -5.92 -3.32
CA VAL A 148 -6.86 -5.22 -2.22
C VAL A 148 -6.89 -6.18 -1.04
N TYR A 149 -6.46 -5.73 0.13
CA TYR A 149 -6.31 -6.60 1.29
C TYR A 149 -6.63 -5.88 2.59
N SER A 150 -7.02 -6.65 3.61
CA SER A 150 -7.29 -6.10 4.95
C SER A 150 -6.00 -5.61 5.61
N SER A 151 -6.09 -4.46 6.25
CA SER A 151 -5.01 -3.85 7.03
C SER A 151 -5.28 -3.94 8.55
N GLY A 152 -5.85 -5.04 9.00
CA GLY A 152 -6.05 -5.30 10.44
C GLY A 152 -7.49 -5.10 10.92
N GLY A 153 -8.48 -5.22 10.05
CA GLY A 153 -9.89 -5.20 10.42
C GLY A 153 -10.54 -3.83 10.40
N PHE A 154 -11.40 -3.55 11.36
CA PHE A 154 -12.09 -2.27 11.44
C PHE A 154 -11.32 -1.24 12.24
N ARG A 155 -11.49 0.03 11.85
CA ARG A 155 -10.92 1.16 12.57
C ARG A 155 -11.69 1.43 13.86
N GLN A 156 -10.94 1.84 14.86
CA GLN A 156 -11.42 2.16 16.21
C GLN A 156 -10.93 3.55 16.60
N LEU A 157 -11.64 4.21 17.50
CA LEU A 157 -11.24 5.53 17.99
C LEU A 157 -10.17 5.38 19.06
N GLY A 158 -9.16 6.22 19.00
CA GLY A 158 -8.18 6.41 20.05
C GLY A 158 -7.91 7.90 20.27
N ASN A 159 -7.88 8.38 21.52
CA ASN A 159 -7.60 9.78 21.79
C ASN A 159 -6.84 9.99 23.10
N ALA A 160 -6.23 11.16 23.24
CA ALA A 160 -5.40 11.54 24.38
C ALA A 160 -6.18 12.26 25.49
N THR A 161 -7.40 12.73 25.23
CA THR A 161 -8.02 13.80 26.01
C THR A 161 -9.08 13.28 26.97
N LYS A 162 -10.07 12.49 26.50
CA LYS A 162 -11.24 12.07 27.31
C LYS A 162 -11.91 10.81 26.73
N PRO A 163 -12.71 10.09 27.54
CA PRO A 163 -13.57 9.03 27.01
C PRO A 163 -14.55 9.57 25.97
N VAL A 164 -14.80 8.76 24.92
CA VAL A 164 -15.78 9.01 23.86
C VAL A 164 -16.79 7.87 23.86
N HIS A 165 -18.03 8.14 24.26
CA HIS A 165 -19.12 7.15 24.30
C HIS A 165 -20.18 7.43 23.24
N VAL A 166 -20.36 8.68 22.86
CA VAL A 166 -21.30 9.14 21.85
C VAL A 166 -20.63 10.16 20.93
N PRO A 167 -21.10 10.36 19.70
CA PRO A 167 -20.49 11.32 18.77
C PRO A 167 -20.32 12.72 19.34
N ASN A 168 -21.26 13.18 20.17
CA ASN A 168 -21.20 14.51 20.78
C ASN A 168 -19.98 14.70 21.73
N ASP A 169 -19.41 13.62 22.26
CA ASP A 169 -18.18 13.68 23.06
C ASP A 169 -16.97 14.09 22.24
N MET A 170 -17.02 13.93 20.91
CA MET A 170 -15.95 14.35 20.02
C MET A 170 -15.94 15.85 19.73
N LYS A 171 -16.99 16.58 20.13
CA LYS A 171 -17.13 18.00 19.84
C LYS A 171 -15.92 18.79 20.35
N GLY A 172 -15.31 19.56 19.43
CA GLY A 172 -14.17 20.43 19.70
C GLY A 172 -12.81 19.75 19.72
N LEU A 173 -12.74 18.41 19.67
CA LEU A 173 -11.46 17.70 19.58
C LEU A 173 -10.84 17.87 18.19
N LYS A 174 -9.52 18.06 18.13
CA LYS A 174 -8.74 18.02 16.90
C LYS A 174 -8.49 16.57 16.55
N TRP A 175 -9.21 16.06 15.54
CA TRP A 175 -9.19 14.65 15.21
C TRP A 175 -8.38 14.41 13.93
N ARG A 176 -7.34 13.61 14.04
CA ARG A 176 -6.53 13.23 12.88
C ARG A 176 -7.38 12.43 11.88
N THR A 177 -7.30 12.80 10.64
CA THR A 177 -7.81 12.02 9.51
C THR A 177 -6.68 11.66 8.56
N THR A 178 -6.92 10.66 7.73
CA THR A 178 -6.16 10.49 6.49
C THR A 178 -6.53 11.65 5.53
N LYS A 179 -6.07 11.59 4.29
CA LYS A 179 -6.50 12.53 3.24
C LYS A 179 -7.85 12.14 2.60
N SER A 180 -8.53 11.13 3.13
CA SER A 180 -9.84 10.68 2.64
C SER A 180 -10.91 11.75 2.84
N PRO A 181 -11.61 12.17 1.77
CA PRO A 181 -12.76 13.06 1.91
C PRO A 181 -13.88 12.43 2.77
N VAL A 182 -14.06 11.10 2.70
CA VAL A 182 -15.06 10.37 3.48
C VAL A 182 -14.73 10.46 4.96
N GLU A 183 -13.49 10.14 5.35
CA GLU A 183 -13.07 10.22 6.75
C GLU A 183 -13.14 11.66 7.28
N PHE A 184 -12.76 12.64 6.47
CA PHE A 184 -12.89 14.05 6.81
C PHE A 184 -14.34 14.43 7.13
N MET A 185 -15.28 14.08 6.27
CA MET A 185 -16.71 14.38 6.46
C MET A 185 -17.29 13.62 7.65
N LEU A 186 -16.90 12.37 7.85
CA LEU A 186 -17.33 11.56 8.99
C LEU A 186 -16.95 12.22 10.32
N VAL A 187 -15.68 12.59 10.48
CA VAL A 187 -15.16 13.24 11.69
C VAL A 187 -15.84 14.60 11.90
N LYS A 188 -16.05 15.36 10.84
CA LYS A 188 -16.76 16.64 10.90
C LYS A 188 -18.20 16.45 11.38
N ASN A 189 -18.91 15.44 10.89
CA ASN A 189 -20.28 15.14 11.30
C ASN A 189 -20.38 14.66 12.75
N TRP A 190 -19.32 14.08 13.31
CA TRP A 190 -19.25 13.76 14.74
C TRP A 190 -18.96 15.01 15.62
N GLY A 191 -18.76 16.18 15.02
CA GLY A 191 -18.53 17.44 15.73
C GLY A 191 -17.07 17.72 16.08
N ALA A 192 -16.15 16.86 15.71
CA ALA A 192 -14.72 17.10 15.86
C ALA A 192 -14.16 17.98 14.72
N THR A 193 -12.96 18.50 14.90
CA THR A 193 -12.23 19.25 13.88
C THR A 193 -11.33 18.27 13.13
N PRO A 194 -11.68 17.88 11.88
CA PRO A 194 -10.86 16.95 11.10
C PRO A 194 -9.55 17.63 10.69
N THR A 195 -8.44 16.95 10.97
CA THR A 195 -7.09 17.44 10.70
C THR A 195 -6.35 16.39 9.88
N PRO A 196 -6.27 16.53 8.55
CA PRO A 196 -5.47 15.63 7.71
C PRO A 196 -4.01 15.64 8.15
N TYR A 197 -3.49 14.47 8.53
CA TYR A 197 -2.16 14.35 9.11
C TYR A 197 -1.49 13.04 8.70
N ASP A 198 -0.22 13.10 8.31
CA ASP A 198 0.51 11.93 7.82
C ASP A 198 0.67 10.86 8.89
N TRP A 199 0.56 9.59 8.47
CA TRP A 199 0.74 8.44 9.33
C TRP A 199 2.10 8.45 10.06
N SER A 200 3.18 8.76 9.34
CA SER A 200 4.53 8.76 9.90
C SER A 200 4.76 9.78 11.02
N GLN A 201 3.88 10.77 11.14
CA GLN A 201 3.95 11.84 12.13
C GLN A 201 2.88 11.71 13.22
N LEU A 202 2.00 10.71 13.13
CA LEU A 202 0.83 10.59 13.99
C LEU A 202 1.19 10.46 15.48
N TYR A 203 2.20 9.64 15.81
CA TYR A 203 2.65 9.48 17.20
C TYR A 203 3.09 10.85 17.81
N SER A 204 3.97 11.57 17.12
CA SER A 204 4.45 12.88 17.57
C SER A 204 3.34 13.94 17.58
N GLY A 205 2.41 13.86 16.63
CA GLY A 205 1.24 14.75 16.59
C GLY A 205 0.29 14.58 17.76
N LEU A 206 0.04 13.33 18.18
CA LEU A 206 -0.72 13.01 19.40
C LEU A 206 0.04 13.41 20.67
N GLN A 207 1.33 13.12 20.71
CA GLN A 207 2.18 13.45 21.87
C GLN A 207 2.25 14.96 22.12
N SER A 208 2.33 15.77 21.07
CA SER A 208 2.43 17.24 21.14
C SER A 208 1.07 17.95 21.18
N GLY A 209 -0.05 17.23 21.04
CA GLY A 209 -1.40 17.81 21.02
C GLY A 209 -1.74 18.59 19.75
N VAL A 210 -0.98 18.41 18.65
CA VAL A 210 -1.35 18.92 17.33
C VAL A 210 -2.65 18.28 16.87
N VAL A 211 -2.79 16.98 17.12
CA VAL A 211 -4.04 16.23 17.03
C VAL A 211 -4.29 15.55 18.38
N GLU A 212 -5.56 15.38 18.74
CA GLU A 212 -5.98 14.83 20.03
C GLU A 212 -6.57 13.43 19.91
N GLY A 213 -6.96 13.03 18.71
CA GLY A 213 -7.50 11.71 18.46
C GLY A 213 -7.22 11.21 17.05
N GLN A 214 -7.51 9.93 16.84
CA GLN A 214 -7.29 9.23 15.58
C GLN A 214 -8.30 8.09 15.38
N TYR A 215 -8.46 7.65 14.13
CA TYR A 215 -9.36 6.58 13.72
C TYR A 215 -8.57 5.53 12.92
N VAL A 216 -8.08 4.51 13.61
CA VAL A 216 -7.11 3.53 13.10
C VAL A 216 -7.46 2.13 13.59
N ALA A 217 -7.18 1.10 12.80
CA ALA A 217 -7.40 -0.28 13.22
C ALA A 217 -6.51 -0.66 14.42
N SER A 218 -7.04 -1.46 15.32
CA SER A 218 -6.40 -1.81 16.60
C SER A 218 -4.97 -2.36 16.47
N PRO A 219 -4.64 -3.26 15.51
CA PRO A 219 -3.26 -3.73 15.36
C PRO A 219 -2.27 -2.60 15.05
N TRP A 220 -2.68 -1.60 14.25
CA TRP A 220 -1.84 -0.46 13.93
C TRP A 220 -1.65 0.48 15.12
N GLN A 221 -2.67 0.65 15.96
CA GLN A 221 -2.54 1.42 17.20
C GLN A 221 -1.50 0.79 18.13
N HIS A 222 -1.47 -0.54 18.21
CA HIS A 222 -0.50 -1.27 19.01
C HIS A 222 0.91 -1.18 18.43
N VAL A 223 1.11 -1.54 17.17
CA VAL A 223 2.43 -1.59 16.52
C VAL A 223 3.08 -0.20 16.43
N ALA A 224 2.28 0.86 16.22
CA ALA A 224 2.75 2.24 16.22
C ALA A 224 2.81 2.85 17.62
N LYS A 225 2.52 2.06 18.68
CA LYS A 225 2.55 2.49 20.08
C LYS A 225 1.65 3.69 20.38
N LEU A 226 0.57 3.86 19.63
CA LEU A 226 -0.33 5.01 19.82
C LEU A 226 -1.02 4.97 21.17
N HIS A 227 -1.16 3.80 21.81
CA HIS A 227 -1.68 3.64 23.16
C HIS A 227 -0.83 4.35 24.25
N GLU A 228 0.43 4.63 23.98
CA GLU A 228 1.29 5.40 24.89
C GLU A 228 0.87 6.89 24.98
N VAL A 229 0.34 7.43 23.87
CA VAL A 229 -0.01 8.86 23.70
C VAL A 229 -1.51 9.10 23.54
N ALA A 230 -2.30 8.06 23.30
CA ALA A 230 -3.77 8.10 23.18
C ALA A 230 -4.37 7.06 24.14
N LYS A 231 -4.65 7.47 25.37
CA LYS A 231 -5.01 6.58 26.49
C LYS A 231 -6.46 6.10 26.46
N TYR A 232 -7.34 6.80 25.74
CA TYR A 232 -8.76 6.47 25.66
C TYR A 232 -9.03 5.76 24.34
N PHE A 233 -9.62 4.59 24.43
CA PHE A 233 -9.93 3.72 23.30
C PHE A 233 -11.42 3.42 23.27
N THR A 234 -12.05 3.52 22.10
CA THR A 234 -13.46 3.22 21.91
C THR A 234 -13.63 2.34 20.68
N GLU A 235 -14.17 1.16 20.88
CA GLU A 235 -14.52 0.23 19.81
C GLU A 235 -15.83 0.66 19.14
N ILE A 236 -15.75 1.00 17.86
CA ILE A 236 -16.93 1.36 17.06
C ILE A 236 -17.08 0.50 15.80
N GLY A 237 -16.01 -0.15 15.35
CA GLY A 237 -16.05 -1.02 14.17
C GLY A 237 -16.58 -0.32 12.91
N GLY A 238 -16.35 0.98 12.79
CA GLY A 238 -17.15 1.79 11.88
C GLY A 238 -16.67 1.75 10.42
N MET A 239 -15.38 1.58 10.17
CA MET A 239 -14.79 1.64 8.82
C MET A 239 -13.82 0.50 8.64
N TRP A 240 -13.94 -0.24 7.55
CA TRP A 240 -12.97 -1.28 7.22
C TRP A 240 -11.61 -0.65 6.88
N SER A 241 -10.56 -1.23 7.41
CA SER A 241 -9.20 -0.79 7.13
C SER A 241 -8.60 -1.64 6.02
N GLY A 242 -8.66 -1.15 4.80
CA GLY A 242 -8.09 -1.79 3.64
C GLY A 242 -6.81 -1.12 3.15
N ASN A 243 -6.00 -1.90 2.46
CA ASN A 243 -4.86 -1.43 1.67
C ASN A 243 -4.94 -1.96 0.24
N ILE A 244 -4.27 -1.26 -0.65
CA ILE A 244 -4.11 -1.64 -2.04
C ILE A 244 -2.63 -1.73 -2.37
N LEU A 245 -2.24 -2.73 -3.15
CA LEU A 245 -0.97 -2.79 -3.86
C LEU A 245 -1.26 -2.48 -5.32
N ALA A 246 -0.61 -1.48 -5.87
CA ALA A 246 -0.87 -1.01 -7.23
C ALA A 246 0.42 -0.76 -8.01
N MET A 247 0.27 -0.68 -9.33
CA MET A 247 1.29 -0.41 -10.31
C MET A 247 0.73 0.56 -11.38
N ASP A 248 1.57 1.39 -11.97
CA ASP A 248 1.15 2.19 -13.12
C ASP A 248 0.94 1.31 -14.36
N ALA A 249 -0.17 1.54 -15.10
CA ALA A 249 -0.54 0.71 -16.23
C ALA A 249 0.45 0.78 -17.40
N LYS A 250 1.17 1.89 -17.57
CA LYS A 250 2.18 2.05 -18.64
C LYS A 250 3.45 1.28 -18.35
N GLN A 251 3.72 0.99 -17.08
CA GLN A 251 4.88 0.18 -16.66
C GLN A 251 4.56 -1.32 -16.63
N TYR A 252 3.26 -1.67 -16.59
CA TYR A 252 2.82 -3.06 -16.61
C TYR A 252 2.88 -3.67 -18.01
N ASN A 253 2.61 -2.89 -19.07
CA ASN A 253 2.60 -3.29 -20.47
C ASN A 253 4.01 -3.14 -21.09
#